data_ff16194ec444f46d21846139d1ad6659
#
_entry.id   ff16194ec444f46d21846139d1ad6659
#
_cell.length_a   1.000
_cell.length_b   1.000
_cell.length_c   1.000
_cell.angle_alpha   90.00
_cell.angle_beta   90.00
_cell.angle_gamma   90.00
#
_symmetry.space_group_name_H-M   'P 1'
#
loop_
_entity.id
_entity.type
_entity.pdbx_description
1 polymer ?
#
loop_
_entity_poly.entity_id
_entity_poly.type
_entity_poly.pdbx_seq_one_letter_code
_entity_poly.pdbx_strand_id
1 'polypeptide(L)'
;GLTGVVAELDTGRPGKTLAFRFDIDGVDVTESKDEAHRPFKEGFRADIDGITHACGHDGHITIGLAMAKLIAQNLDDFKGKFRFIFQTAEEGTRGAVPMEQAGVLDGVDYLLGGHIGFQAKTSGGIICGTNKLLATSKFDVNFTGRSAHAAGAPQEGANALLAAAQAALAMHGITRHADGVTRINVGVLRAGEGRNVIAPNGYIACETRGETTELNEFMFQKCMDIVAGVAQMYGVQYDVKLTGGTSGGDSSEEITDIYERAARQSPFIKDELIVRDLNFGACEDFAHFMHAVQKAGGKSGYLMIGTKLAAGHHNGAFDFDESALLSGTDVFLRSAYAINGKDA
;
A
#
# COMPACT_ATOMS: atom_id res chain seq x y z
N GLY A 1 -7.27 -4.14 9.61
CA GLY A 1 -6.21 -4.21 10.55
C GLY A 1 -6.60 -4.54 11.98
N LEU A 2 -6.57 -5.82 12.33
CA LEU A 2 -6.95 -6.26 13.68
C LEU A 2 -6.00 -5.74 14.78
N THR A 3 -4.78 -5.33 14.43
CA THR A 3 -3.73 -4.91 15.38
C THR A 3 -3.26 -3.47 15.14
N GLY A 4 -3.96 -2.71 14.29
CA GLY A 4 -3.69 -1.28 14.09
C GLY A 4 -4.03 -0.49 15.36
N VAL A 5 -3.33 0.61 15.57
CA VAL A 5 -3.51 1.51 16.72
C VAL A 5 -3.89 2.89 16.24
N VAL A 6 -4.88 3.50 16.89
CA VAL A 6 -5.24 4.90 16.66
C VAL A 6 -5.13 5.66 17.98
N ALA A 7 -4.37 6.76 17.96
CA ALA A 7 -4.26 7.68 19.08
C ALA A 7 -4.82 9.05 18.68
N GLU A 8 -5.53 9.70 19.60
CA GLU A 8 -6.09 11.03 19.38
C GLU A 8 -5.60 12.02 20.46
N LEU A 9 -5.33 13.24 20.01
CA LEU A 9 -5.09 14.40 20.86
C LEU A 9 -6.10 15.48 20.49
N ASP A 10 -6.91 15.91 21.44
CA ASP A 10 -7.85 17.01 21.27
C ASP A 10 -7.31 18.23 22.05
N THR A 11 -7.10 19.34 21.36
CA THR A 11 -6.63 20.58 21.99
C THR A 11 -7.71 21.29 22.80
N GLY A 12 -8.97 20.88 22.69
CA GLY A 12 -10.13 21.58 23.25
C GLY A 12 -10.46 22.91 22.55
N ARG A 13 -9.74 23.27 21.49
CA ARG A 13 -9.91 24.50 20.71
C ARG A 13 -10.48 24.17 19.32
N PRO A 14 -11.42 24.99 18.79
CA PRO A 14 -11.95 24.78 17.44
C PRO A 14 -10.82 24.79 16.39
N GLY A 15 -10.86 23.82 15.46
CA GLY A 15 -9.86 23.66 14.38
C GLY A 15 -10.16 22.44 13.56
N LYS A 16 -9.24 22.05 12.70
CA LYS A 16 -9.35 20.88 11.81
C LYS A 16 -9.01 19.58 12.52
N THR A 17 -9.52 18.48 12.04
CA THR A 17 -9.03 17.14 12.39
C THR A 17 -7.92 16.76 11.42
N LEU A 18 -6.69 16.78 11.89
CA LEU A 18 -5.48 16.43 11.13
C LEU A 18 -5.04 15.01 11.51
N ALA A 19 -5.06 14.12 10.56
CA ALA A 19 -4.60 12.75 10.72
C ALA A 19 -3.22 12.53 10.09
N PHE A 20 -2.41 11.69 10.73
CA PHE A 20 -1.15 11.15 10.21
C PHE A 20 -1.24 9.63 10.15
N ARG A 21 -0.78 9.05 9.04
CA ARG A 21 -0.70 7.58 8.92
C ARG A 21 0.76 7.13 8.85
N PHE A 22 1.05 6.10 9.64
CA PHE A 22 2.31 5.38 9.67
C PHE A 22 1.99 3.89 9.59
N ASP A 23 2.53 3.21 8.59
CA ASP A 23 2.47 1.75 8.52
C ASP A 23 3.46 1.13 9.51
N ILE A 24 3.15 -0.07 9.98
CA ILE A 24 3.88 -0.71 11.08
C ILE A 24 4.19 -2.19 10.85
N ASP A 25 3.86 -2.74 9.68
CA ASP A 25 4.09 -4.15 9.40
C ASP A 25 5.51 -4.42 8.87
N GLY A 26 5.95 -5.66 9.06
CA GLY A 26 7.17 -6.19 8.46
C GLY A 26 6.88 -7.01 7.22
N VAL A 27 7.91 -7.29 6.46
CA VAL A 27 7.87 -8.11 5.24
C VAL A 27 8.42 -9.52 5.48
N ASP A 28 7.95 -10.49 4.68
CA ASP A 28 8.40 -11.88 4.72
C ASP A 28 9.80 -12.04 4.10
N VAL A 29 10.80 -11.43 4.74
CA VAL A 29 12.21 -11.44 4.33
C VAL A 29 13.08 -11.81 5.53
N THR A 30 14.05 -12.72 5.31
CA THR A 30 15.08 -13.01 6.34
C THR A 30 16.15 -11.94 6.27
N GLU A 31 16.34 -11.22 7.37
CA GLU A 31 17.36 -10.19 7.48
C GLU A 31 18.77 -10.79 7.50
N SER A 32 19.70 -10.12 6.85
CA SER A 32 21.08 -10.56 6.66
C SER A 32 21.82 -10.74 8.01
N LYS A 33 22.64 -11.79 8.07
CA LYS A 33 23.60 -12.07 9.16
C LYS A 33 25.06 -11.75 8.74
N ASP A 34 25.23 -10.97 7.68
CA ASP A 34 26.55 -10.53 7.22
C ASP A 34 27.08 -9.42 8.15
N GLU A 35 28.38 -9.51 8.51
CA GLU A 35 29.06 -8.49 9.32
C GLU A 35 29.11 -7.10 8.63
N ALA A 36 28.91 -7.03 7.33
CA ALA A 36 28.76 -5.76 6.60
C ALA A 36 27.38 -5.13 6.78
N HIS A 37 26.38 -5.88 7.26
CA HIS A 37 25.02 -5.39 7.53
C HIS A 37 24.98 -4.74 8.91
N ARG A 38 24.79 -3.41 8.96
CA ARG A 38 24.83 -2.62 10.21
C ARG A 38 23.90 -3.17 11.29
N PRO A 39 22.60 -3.48 11.04
CA PRO A 39 21.72 -4.04 12.06
C PRO A 39 22.24 -5.32 12.70
N PHE A 40 22.85 -6.22 11.93
CA PHE A 40 23.46 -7.43 12.47
C PHE A 40 24.72 -7.11 13.29
N LYS A 41 25.62 -6.30 12.73
CA LYS A 41 26.87 -5.90 13.37
C LYS A 41 26.66 -5.17 14.70
N GLU A 42 25.64 -4.32 14.78
CA GLU A 42 25.36 -3.49 15.97
C GLU A 42 24.33 -4.14 16.92
N GLY A 43 23.83 -5.32 16.59
CA GLY A 43 23.01 -6.15 17.49
C GLY A 43 21.55 -5.75 17.60
N PHE A 44 20.99 -5.10 16.58
CA PHE A 44 19.55 -4.78 16.50
C PHE A 44 18.82 -5.40 15.30
N ARG A 45 19.42 -6.38 14.66
CA ARG A 45 18.78 -7.21 13.65
C ARG A 45 17.49 -7.85 14.19
N ALA A 46 16.51 -8.13 13.32
CA ALA A 46 15.29 -8.85 13.69
C ALA A 46 15.59 -10.18 14.39
N ASP A 47 14.92 -10.43 15.52
CA ASP A 47 15.12 -11.65 16.33
C ASP A 47 14.57 -12.90 15.65
N ILE A 48 13.54 -12.75 14.80
CA ILE A 48 12.82 -13.83 14.12
C ILE A 48 13.25 -13.88 12.66
N ASP A 49 13.85 -15.01 12.23
CA ASP A 49 14.16 -15.23 10.82
C ASP A 49 12.86 -15.34 9.98
N GLY A 50 12.87 -14.77 8.80
CA GLY A 50 11.72 -14.78 7.87
C GLY A 50 10.83 -13.54 7.93
N ILE A 51 11.00 -12.65 8.90
CA ILE A 51 10.26 -11.39 9.01
C ILE A 51 11.21 -10.28 9.43
N THR A 52 11.21 -9.15 8.71
CA THR A 52 11.96 -7.94 9.09
C THR A 52 11.33 -6.67 8.52
N HIS A 53 11.77 -5.51 9.02
CA HIS A 53 11.41 -4.20 8.47
C HIS A 53 12.27 -3.83 7.26
N ALA A 54 12.20 -4.63 6.17
CA ALA A 54 12.94 -4.35 4.94
C ALA A 54 12.23 -3.34 4.01
N CYS A 55 11.28 -2.56 4.54
CA CYS A 55 10.62 -1.46 3.82
C CYS A 55 10.70 -0.10 4.55
N GLY A 56 11.27 -0.06 5.76
CA GLY A 56 11.44 1.20 6.51
C GLY A 56 10.26 1.58 7.40
N HIS A 57 9.31 0.66 7.62
CA HIS A 57 8.14 0.92 8.46
C HIS A 57 8.50 1.12 9.95
N ASP A 58 9.60 0.56 10.42
CA ASP A 58 10.20 0.86 11.73
C ASP A 58 10.59 2.35 11.86
N GLY A 59 11.09 2.93 10.76
CA GLY A 59 11.34 4.36 10.66
C GLY A 59 10.02 5.17 10.68
N HIS A 60 8.97 4.70 10.01
CA HIS A 60 7.65 5.34 10.03
C HIS A 60 7.04 5.30 11.44
N ILE A 61 7.14 4.17 12.15
CA ILE A 61 6.74 4.06 13.57
C ILE A 61 7.48 5.11 14.40
N THR A 62 8.79 5.23 14.21
CA THR A 62 9.64 6.16 14.96
C THR A 62 9.23 7.62 14.72
N ILE A 63 8.98 8.01 13.45
CA ILE A 63 8.47 9.33 13.09
C ILE A 63 7.10 9.56 13.74
N GLY A 64 6.19 8.58 13.67
CA GLY A 64 4.86 8.68 14.26
C GLY A 64 4.86 8.90 15.78
N LEU A 65 5.69 8.16 16.49
CA LEU A 65 5.86 8.30 17.94
C LEU A 65 6.50 9.65 18.31
N ALA A 66 7.51 10.10 17.54
CA ALA A 66 8.13 11.41 17.71
C ALA A 66 7.11 12.54 17.50
N MET A 67 6.30 12.47 16.44
CA MET A 67 5.23 13.41 16.15
C MET A 67 4.19 13.49 17.28
N ALA A 68 3.69 12.34 17.74
CA ALA A 68 2.71 12.27 18.83
C ALA A 68 3.26 12.91 20.11
N LYS A 69 4.53 12.62 20.45
CA LYS A 69 5.21 13.19 21.60
C LYS A 69 5.41 14.70 21.48
N LEU A 70 5.92 15.19 20.34
CA LEU A 70 6.19 16.60 20.11
C LEU A 70 4.92 17.44 20.14
N ILE A 71 3.83 16.98 19.51
CA ILE A 71 2.54 17.67 19.53
C ILE A 71 1.94 17.66 20.93
N ALA A 72 2.00 16.54 21.66
CA ALA A 72 1.51 16.47 23.04
C ALA A 72 2.27 17.42 24.00
N GLN A 73 3.58 17.55 23.84
CA GLN A 73 4.41 18.45 24.64
C GLN A 73 4.17 19.93 24.35
N ASN A 74 3.70 20.25 23.15
CA ASN A 74 3.45 21.62 22.67
C ASN A 74 1.96 21.85 22.35
N LEU A 75 1.06 21.12 23.02
CA LEU A 75 -0.37 21.12 22.70
C LEU A 75 -0.99 22.53 22.75
N ASP A 76 -0.39 23.41 23.57
CA ASP A 76 -0.82 24.81 23.68
C ASP A 76 -0.54 25.64 22.42
N ASP A 77 0.31 25.22 21.53
CA ASP A 77 0.61 25.92 20.27
C ASP A 77 -0.39 25.55 19.14
N PHE A 78 -1.29 24.63 19.43
CA PHE A 78 -2.17 24.05 18.41
C PHE A 78 -3.66 24.31 18.71
N LYS A 79 -4.49 24.15 17.66
CA LYS A 79 -5.95 24.11 17.68
C LYS A 79 -6.44 22.84 16.96
N GLY A 80 -7.73 22.49 17.12
CA GLY A 80 -8.32 21.31 16.48
C GLY A 80 -7.89 19.99 17.11
N LYS A 81 -7.91 18.95 16.32
CA LYS A 81 -7.63 17.57 16.75
C LYS A 81 -6.50 16.96 15.92
N PHE A 82 -5.77 16.06 16.54
CA PHE A 82 -4.74 15.24 15.89
C PHE A 82 -5.10 13.78 16.04
N ARG A 83 -4.97 13.01 14.95
CA ARG A 83 -5.16 11.56 14.93
C ARG A 83 -3.91 10.90 14.35
N PHE A 84 -3.33 9.96 15.10
CA PHE A 84 -2.18 9.17 14.68
C PHE A 84 -2.67 7.76 14.37
N ILE A 85 -2.54 7.32 13.13
CA ILE A 85 -3.01 6.03 12.63
C ILE A 85 -1.78 5.17 12.39
N PHE A 86 -1.55 4.17 13.23
CA PHE A 86 -0.52 3.16 13.06
C PHE A 86 -1.16 1.95 12.39
N GLN A 87 -0.91 1.84 11.07
CA GLN A 87 -1.60 0.89 10.21
C GLN A 87 -0.79 -0.39 10.03
N THR A 88 -1.46 -1.54 10.13
CA THR A 88 -0.91 -2.86 9.82
C THR A 88 -1.21 -3.30 8.40
N ALA A 89 -0.48 -4.31 7.91
CA ALA A 89 -0.75 -5.05 6.67
C ALA A 89 -0.76 -4.19 5.38
N GLU A 90 0.13 -3.17 5.32
CA GLU A 90 0.36 -2.38 4.10
C GLU A 90 0.89 -3.27 2.98
N GLU A 91 1.91 -4.10 3.24
CA GLU A 91 2.63 -4.93 2.28
C GLU A 91 1.74 -5.91 1.49
N GLY A 92 0.61 -6.25 2.07
CA GLY A 92 -0.42 -7.04 1.40
C GLY A 92 -1.51 -6.21 0.72
N THR A 93 -1.50 -4.88 0.86
CA THR A 93 -2.64 -3.99 0.55
C THR A 93 -3.93 -4.47 1.22
N ARG A 94 -3.84 -4.83 2.51
CA ARG A 94 -4.92 -5.47 3.29
C ARG A 94 -5.32 -4.70 4.54
N GLY A 95 -4.53 -3.68 4.93
CA GLY A 95 -4.73 -2.96 6.20
C GLY A 95 -5.67 -1.78 6.09
N ALA A 96 -5.58 -0.99 5.03
CA ALA A 96 -6.31 0.27 4.91
C ALA A 96 -7.84 0.07 4.88
N VAL A 97 -8.34 -0.83 4.04
CA VAL A 97 -9.80 -1.06 3.89
C VAL A 97 -10.48 -1.42 5.23
N PRO A 98 -10.03 -2.44 5.99
CA PRO A 98 -10.70 -2.77 7.26
C PRO A 98 -10.49 -1.70 8.34
N MET A 99 -9.44 -0.90 8.30
CA MET A 99 -9.28 0.22 9.22
C MET A 99 -10.22 1.38 8.86
N GLU A 100 -10.39 1.71 7.58
CA GLU A 100 -11.39 2.69 7.13
C GLU A 100 -12.80 2.26 7.53
N GLN A 101 -13.17 0.99 7.30
CA GLN A 101 -14.46 0.43 7.74
C GLN A 101 -14.67 0.47 9.25
N ALA A 102 -13.60 0.48 10.04
CA ALA A 102 -13.65 0.67 11.49
C ALA A 102 -13.76 2.15 11.92
N GLY A 103 -13.88 3.09 10.97
CA GLY A 103 -14.13 4.52 11.23
C GLY A 103 -12.88 5.32 11.56
N VAL A 104 -11.66 4.82 11.26
CA VAL A 104 -10.43 5.56 11.59
C VAL A 104 -10.30 6.89 10.85
N LEU A 105 -11.06 7.11 9.79
CA LEU A 105 -11.07 8.35 9.00
C LEU A 105 -12.28 9.26 9.29
N ASP A 106 -13.16 8.89 10.22
CA ASP A 106 -14.37 9.66 10.51
C ASP A 106 -14.02 11.07 10.96
N GLY A 107 -14.55 12.06 10.25
CA GLY A 107 -14.37 13.48 10.56
C GLY A 107 -12.95 14.01 10.28
N VAL A 108 -12.10 13.30 9.55
CA VAL A 108 -10.77 13.76 9.16
C VAL A 108 -10.88 14.80 8.04
N ASP A 109 -10.36 16.01 8.29
CA ASP A 109 -10.27 17.09 7.30
C ASP A 109 -8.99 16.98 6.46
N TYR A 110 -7.86 16.62 7.11
CA TYR A 110 -6.54 16.50 6.49
C TYR A 110 -5.90 15.18 6.86
N LEU A 111 -5.37 14.46 5.88
CA LEU A 111 -4.64 13.21 6.09
C LEU A 111 -3.26 13.30 5.46
N LEU A 112 -2.23 13.12 6.26
CA LEU A 112 -0.83 13.18 5.88
C LEU A 112 -0.18 11.82 6.05
N GLY A 113 0.62 11.42 5.05
CA GLY A 113 1.42 10.21 5.09
C GLY A 113 2.71 10.38 4.30
N GLY A 114 3.56 9.38 4.35
CA GLY A 114 4.80 9.38 3.57
C GLY A 114 5.60 8.10 3.74
N HIS A 115 6.60 7.93 2.88
CA HIS A 115 7.46 6.76 2.88
C HIS A 115 8.94 7.13 2.84
N ILE A 116 9.77 6.36 3.52
CA ILE A 116 11.24 6.48 3.50
C ILE A 116 11.77 5.80 2.24
N GLY A 117 12.63 6.52 1.48
CA GLY A 117 13.35 5.94 0.35
C GLY A 117 12.58 5.96 -0.97
N PHE A 118 12.42 4.80 -1.62
CA PHE A 118 11.93 4.63 -2.99
C PHE A 118 12.66 5.55 -4.00
N GLN A 119 11.96 6.51 -4.61
CA GLN A 119 12.53 7.44 -5.58
C GLN A 119 13.35 8.56 -4.90
N ALA A 120 13.12 8.84 -3.61
CA ALA A 120 13.90 9.80 -2.84
C ALA A 120 15.18 9.13 -2.28
N LYS A 121 16.21 8.98 -3.12
CA LYS A 121 17.40 8.12 -2.87
C LYS A 121 18.57 8.85 -2.18
N THR A 122 18.38 10.09 -1.75
CA THR A 122 19.46 10.91 -1.19
C THR A 122 19.05 11.48 0.15
N SER A 123 19.87 11.26 1.18
CA SER A 123 19.67 11.84 2.51
C SER A 123 19.60 13.37 2.45
N GLY A 124 18.61 13.95 3.13
CA GLY A 124 18.30 15.36 3.07
C GLY A 124 17.49 15.78 1.82
N GLY A 125 17.03 14.82 1.01
CA GLY A 125 16.09 15.05 -0.07
C GLY A 125 14.64 14.82 0.37
N ILE A 126 13.68 15.31 -0.41
CA ILE A 126 12.26 15.08 -0.21
C ILE A 126 11.49 15.23 -1.52
N ILE A 127 10.44 14.44 -1.67
CA ILE A 127 9.45 14.60 -2.73
C ILE A 127 8.13 14.92 -2.05
N CYS A 128 7.59 16.12 -2.31
CA CYS A 128 6.49 16.68 -1.52
C CYS A 128 5.12 16.13 -1.91
N GLY A 129 4.93 15.73 -3.19
CA GLY A 129 3.68 15.16 -3.70
C GLY A 129 3.93 13.86 -4.42
N THR A 130 3.21 12.81 -4.04
CA THR A 130 3.25 11.52 -4.74
C THR A 130 1.91 11.34 -5.45
N ASN A 131 2.00 11.17 -6.78
CA ASN A 131 0.85 11.04 -7.67
C ASN A 131 0.87 9.67 -8.35
N LYS A 132 -0.26 9.28 -8.94
CA LYS A 132 -0.44 8.00 -9.63
C LYS A 132 -0.02 6.80 -8.77
N LEU A 133 -0.46 6.82 -7.51
CA LEU A 133 -0.51 5.59 -6.72
C LEU A 133 -1.55 4.70 -7.38
N LEU A 134 -1.12 3.52 -7.85
CA LEU A 134 -1.99 2.66 -8.66
C LEU A 134 -3.02 1.95 -7.79
N ALA A 135 -4.25 1.90 -8.28
CA ALA A 135 -5.25 1.00 -7.75
C ALA A 135 -4.91 -0.46 -8.08
N THR A 136 -5.23 -1.38 -7.19
CA THR A 136 -5.05 -2.82 -7.42
C THR A 136 -6.17 -3.64 -6.80
N SER A 137 -6.48 -4.77 -7.43
CA SER A 137 -7.28 -5.86 -6.85
C SER A 137 -6.49 -7.16 -6.94
N LYS A 138 -6.25 -7.78 -5.78
CA LYS A 138 -5.61 -9.11 -5.67
C LYS A 138 -6.69 -10.13 -5.35
N PHE A 139 -6.76 -11.20 -6.13
CA PHE A 139 -7.83 -12.18 -5.98
C PHE A 139 -7.40 -13.58 -6.39
N ASP A 140 -8.01 -14.55 -5.73
CA ASP A 140 -7.88 -15.97 -6.01
C ASP A 140 -9.16 -16.48 -6.66
N VAL A 141 -9.03 -17.36 -7.64
CA VAL A 141 -10.16 -18.08 -8.25
C VAL A 141 -9.95 -19.57 -8.08
N ASN A 142 -10.93 -20.23 -7.48
CA ASN A 142 -11.01 -21.69 -7.40
C ASN A 142 -12.05 -22.17 -8.38
N PHE A 143 -11.67 -23.09 -9.27
CA PHE A 143 -12.58 -23.82 -10.16
C PHE A 143 -12.80 -25.22 -9.62
N THR A 144 -14.07 -25.63 -9.49
CA THR A 144 -14.48 -26.95 -9.04
C THR A 144 -15.22 -27.66 -10.15
N GLY A 145 -14.63 -28.72 -10.65
CA GLY A 145 -15.16 -29.58 -11.69
C GLY A 145 -15.61 -30.94 -11.15
N ARG A 146 -15.56 -31.95 -12.04
CA ARG A 146 -15.90 -33.35 -11.72
C ARG A 146 -14.89 -34.28 -12.34
N SER A 147 -14.29 -35.17 -11.51
CA SER A 147 -13.36 -36.17 -11.99
C SER A 147 -14.08 -37.26 -12.81
N ALA A 148 -13.35 -37.78 -13.78
CA ALA A 148 -13.75 -38.94 -14.55
C ALA A 148 -12.51 -39.65 -15.12
N HIS A 149 -12.65 -40.90 -15.52
CA HIS A 149 -11.56 -41.61 -16.21
C HIS A 149 -11.38 -41.05 -17.62
N ALA A 150 -10.20 -40.48 -17.90
CA ALA A 150 -9.94 -39.71 -19.11
C ALA A 150 -10.14 -40.50 -20.43
N ALA A 151 -10.01 -41.86 -20.41
CA ALA A 151 -10.22 -42.71 -21.56
C ALA A 151 -11.54 -43.51 -21.48
N GLY A 152 -11.98 -43.89 -20.26
CA GLY A 152 -13.14 -44.77 -20.09
C GLY A 152 -14.49 -44.07 -20.09
N ALA A 153 -14.55 -42.86 -19.50
CA ALA A 153 -15.79 -42.11 -19.38
C ALA A 153 -15.53 -40.60 -19.40
N PRO A 154 -14.82 -40.02 -20.39
CA PRO A 154 -14.43 -38.61 -20.41
C PRO A 154 -15.63 -37.64 -20.39
N GLN A 155 -16.76 -38.05 -20.97
CA GLN A 155 -17.99 -37.26 -21.03
C GLN A 155 -18.66 -37.05 -19.65
N GLU A 156 -18.29 -37.83 -18.64
CA GLU A 156 -18.81 -37.69 -17.28
C GLU A 156 -18.05 -36.62 -16.47
N GLY A 157 -16.86 -36.19 -16.95
CA GLY A 157 -16.02 -35.23 -16.32
C GLY A 157 -16.42 -33.76 -16.59
N ALA A 158 -15.97 -32.86 -15.71
CA ALA A 158 -15.94 -31.42 -15.95
C ALA A 158 -14.53 -30.92 -15.59
N ASN A 159 -13.80 -30.44 -16.60
CA ASN A 159 -12.35 -30.23 -16.49
C ASN A 159 -11.99 -28.84 -15.94
N ALA A 160 -11.71 -28.74 -14.63
CA ALA A 160 -11.33 -27.53 -13.98
C ALA A 160 -9.91 -27.02 -14.32
N LEU A 161 -9.00 -27.92 -14.71
CA LEU A 161 -7.67 -27.55 -15.21
C LEU A 161 -7.77 -26.73 -16.50
N LEU A 162 -8.59 -27.19 -17.46
CA LEU A 162 -8.77 -26.45 -18.69
C LEU A 162 -9.48 -25.12 -18.47
N ALA A 163 -10.42 -25.05 -17.52
CA ALA A 163 -11.06 -23.82 -17.13
C ALA A 163 -10.04 -22.82 -16.57
N ALA A 164 -9.18 -23.23 -15.63
CA ALA A 164 -8.14 -22.38 -15.06
C ALA A 164 -7.13 -21.90 -16.11
N ALA A 165 -6.69 -22.79 -17.00
CA ALA A 165 -5.76 -22.45 -18.07
C ALA A 165 -6.36 -21.46 -19.08
N GLN A 166 -7.62 -21.70 -19.50
CA GLN A 166 -8.33 -20.80 -20.41
C GLN A 166 -8.59 -19.43 -19.78
N ALA A 167 -8.97 -19.39 -18.50
CA ALA A 167 -9.14 -18.13 -17.76
C ALA A 167 -7.84 -17.32 -17.72
N ALA A 168 -6.71 -17.97 -17.41
CA ALA A 168 -5.39 -17.31 -17.38
C ALA A 168 -5.03 -16.71 -18.76
N LEU A 169 -5.19 -17.45 -19.85
CA LEU A 169 -4.93 -16.96 -21.20
C LEU A 169 -5.86 -15.83 -21.60
N ALA A 170 -7.16 -15.95 -21.33
CA ALA A 170 -8.16 -14.94 -21.69
C ALA A 170 -7.95 -13.62 -20.89
N MET A 171 -7.58 -13.71 -19.60
CA MET A 171 -7.28 -12.53 -18.77
C MET A 171 -6.09 -11.74 -19.34
N HIS A 172 -5.02 -12.39 -19.76
CA HIS A 172 -3.88 -11.71 -20.40
C HIS A 172 -4.25 -11.09 -21.76
N GLY A 173 -5.32 -11.57 -22.40
CA GLY A 173 -5.91 -11.04 -23.64
C GLY A 173 -6.80 -9.80 -23.44
N ILE A 174 -7.10 -9.37 -22.22
CA ILE A 174 -7.90 -8.18 -21.98
C ILE A 174 -7.25 -6.95 -22.62
N THR A 175 -8.01 -6.22 -23.44
CA THR A 175 -7.55 -4.98 -24.07
C THR A 175 -7.21 -3.93 -23.03
N ARG A 176 -6.09 -3.23 -23.22
CA ARG A 176 -5.68 -2.12 -22.37
C ARG A 176 -6.58 -0.91 -22.59
N HIS A 177 -6.75 -0.06 -21.57
CA HIS A 177 -7.58 1.13 -21.65
C HIS A 177 -6.81 2.31 -22.24
N ALA A 178 -7.50 3.18 -23.00
CA ALA A 178 -6.90 4.37 -23.60
C ALA A 178 -6.64 5.49 -22.59
N ASP A 179 -7.44 5.55 -21.52
CA ASP A 179 -7.44 6.66 -20.55
C ASP A 179 -6.35 6.53 -19.48
N GLY A 180 -5.55 5.45 -19.50
CA GLY A 180 -4.45 5.32 -18.56
C GLY A 180 -3.87 3.91 -18.46
N VAL A 181 -2.92 3.77 -17.55
CA VAL A 181 -2.20 2.52 -17.32
C VAL A 181 -3.12 1.46 -16.73
N THR A 182 -3.16 0.28 -17.37
CA THR A 182 -3.84 -0.92 -16.85
C THR A 182 -2.93 -2.13 -16.92
N ARG A 183 -3.03 -3.03 -15.94
CA ARG A 183 -2.26 -4.27 -15.86
C ARG A 183 -3.15 -5.43 -15.40
N ILE A 184 -2.75 -6.62 -15.80
CA ILE A 184 -3.24 -7.91 -15.30
C ILE A 184 -2.07 -8.86 -15.20
N ASN A 185 -2.01 -9.61 -14.14
CA ASN A 185 -1.07 -10.70 -13.98
C ASN A 185 -1.76 -11.92 -13.36
N VAL A 186 -1.53 -13.10 -13.93
CA VAL A 186 -1.84 -14.39 -13.31
C VAL A 186 -0.51 -14.95 -12.82
N GLY A 187 -0.25 -14.84 -11.52
CA GLY A 187 1.03 -15.19 -10.92
C GLY A 187 1.14 -16.66 -10.53
N VAL A 188 0.00 -17.34 -10.29
CA VAL A 188 -0.03 -18.75 -9.90
C VAL A 188 -1.14 -19.45 -10.68
N LEU A 189 -0.84 -20.65 -11.17
CA LEU A 189 -1.81 -21.62 -11.67
C LEU A 189 -1.47 -23.00 -11.11
N ARG A 190 -2.43 -23.66 -10.47
CA ARG A 190 -2.32 -25.03 -9.96
C ARG A 190 -3.56 -25.79 -10.34
N ALA A 191 -3.43 -27.03 -10.87
CA ALA A 191 -4.58 -27.80 -11.27
C ALA A 191 -4.24 -29.28 -11.46
N GLY A 192 -5.25 -30.13 -11.26
CA GLY A 192 -5.21 -31.56 -11.57
C GLY A 192 -4.50 -32.42 -10.54
N GLU A 193 -4.65 -33.75 -10.70
CA GLU A 193 -4.12 -34.75 -9.74
C GLU A 193 -3.36 -35.86 -10.45
N GLY A 194 -3.75 -36.24 -11.67
CA GLY A 194 -3.12 -37.32 -12.40
C GLY A 194 -3.41 -37.30 -13.90
N ARG A 195 -2.49 -37.92 -14.67
CA ARG A 195 -2.52 -37.86 -16.14
C ARG A 195 -3.72 -38.56 -16.82
N ASN A 196 -4.37 -39.46 -16.12
CA ASN A 196 -5.51 -40.26 -16.63
C ASN A 196 -6.84 -39.92 -15.96
N VAL A 197 -6.89 -38.76 -15.25
CA VAL A 197 -8.06 -38.26 -14.53
C VAL A 197 -8.45 -36.89 -15.12
N ILE A 198 -9.73 -36.71 -15.47
CA ILE A 198 -10.28 -35.37 -15.73
C ILE A 198 -10.16 -34.56 -14.46
N ALA A 199 -9.47 -33.42 -14.52
CA ALA A 199 -9.10 -32.65 -13.35
C ALA A 199 -10.32 -32.01 -12.64
N PRO A 200 -10.61 -32.36 -11.38
CA PRO A 200 -11.75 -31.79 -10.66
C PRO A 200 -11.45 -30.44 -10.00
N ASN A 201 -10.18 -30.01 -10.00
CA ASN A 201 -9.75 -28.76 -9.35
C ASN A 201 -8.88 -27.91 -10.29
N GLY A 202 -9.00 -26.59 -10.13
CA GLY A 202 -8.14 -25.59 -10.73
C GLY A 202 -8.10 -24.34 -9.86
N TYR A 203 -6.92 -23.74 -9.72
CA TYR A 203 -6.69 -22.55 -8.92
C TYR A 203 -5.82 -21.57 -9.69
N ILE A 204 -6.18 -20.29 -9.65
CA ILE A 204 -5.33 -19.20 -10.12
C ILE A 204 -5.28 -18.08 -9.06
N ALA A 205 -4.11 -17.49 -8.88
CA ALA A 205 -3.92 -16.25 -8.11
C ALA A 205 -3.56 -15.11 -9.06
N CYS A 206 -4.29 -14.01 -8.96
CA CYS A 206 -4.29 -12.93 -9.93
C CYS A 206 -4.19 -11.57 -9.25
N GLU A 207 -3.68 -10.58 -9.98
CA GLU A 207 -3.83 -9.16 -9.65
C GLU A 207 -4.20 -8.35 -10.89
N THR A 208 -5.06 -7.35 -10.72
CA THR A 208 -5.24 -6.26 -11.67
C THR A 208 -4.70 -4.97 -11.10
N ARG A 209 -4.29 -4.04 -11.98
CA ARG A 209 -3.90 -2.68 -11.61
C ARG A 209 -4.47 -1.68 -12.59
N GLY A 210 -4.83 -0.50 -12.09
CA GLY A 210 -5.25 0.66 -12.87
C GLY A 210 -4.58 1.93 -12.37
N GLU A 211 -4.35 2.88 -13.28
CA GLU A 211 -3.84 4.21 -12.90
C GLU A 211 -4.83 4.93 -11.97
N THR A 212 -6.13 4.67 -12.14
CA THR A 212 -7.20 5.13 -11.27
C THR A 212 -8.01 3.95 -10.73
N THR A 213 -8.84 4.20 -9.73
CA THR A 213 -9.77 3.21 -9.17
C THR A 213 -10.69 2.65 -10.25
N GLU A 214 -11.25 3.51 -11.09
CA GLU A 214 -12.20 3.13 -12.16
C GLU A 214 -11.53 2.25 -13.24
N LEU A 215 -10.27 2.55 -13.57
CA LEU A 215 -9.50 1.73 -14.52
C LEU A 215 -9.18 0.34 -13.95
N ASN A 216 -8.93 0.24 -12.66
CA ASN A 216 -8.75 -1.05 -11.99
C ASN A 216 -10.07 -1.82 -11.90
N GLU A 217 -11.17 -1.16 -11.57
CA GLU A 217 -12.51 -1.75 -11.55
C GLU A 217 -12.89 -2.30 -12.94
N PHE A 218 -12.60 -1.55 -14.01
CA PHE A 218 -12.77 -2.04 -15.38
C PHE A 218 -12.00 -3.34 -15.62
N MET A 219 -10.72 -3.38 -15.25
CA MET A 219 -9.89 -4.58 -15.42
C MET A 219 -10.39 -5.75 -14.58
N PHE A 220 -10.75 -5.51 -13.33
CA PHE A 220 -11.27 -6.53 -12.44
C PHE A 220 -12.60 -7.10 -12.94
N GLN A 221 -13.54 -6.25 -13.40
CA GLN A 221 -14.81 -6.70 -13.93
C GLN A 221 -14.61 -7.55 -15.19
N LYS A 222 -13.68 -7.19 -16.09
CA LYS A 222 -13.33 -8.02 -17.24
C LYS A 222 -12.79 -9.40 -16.84
N CYS A 223 -12.03 -9.48 -15.75
CA CYS A 223 -11.59 -10.77 -15.20
C CYS A 223 -12.79 -11.59 -14.70
N MET A 224 -13.75 -10.97 -14.01
CA MET A 224 -14.95 -11.64 -13.52
C MET A 224 -15.83 -12.16 -14.68
N ASP A 225 -16.00 -11.38 -15.75
CA ASP A 225 -16.71 -11.79 -16.95
C ASP A 225 -16.06 -13.03 -17.59
N ILE A 226 -14.72 -13.06 -17.64
CA ILE A 226 -13.93 -14.21 -18.16
C ILE A 226 -14.12 -15.44 -17.27
N VAL A 227 -14.03 -15.28 -15.94
CA VAL A 227 -14.19 -16.40 -14.99
C VAL A 227 -15.57 -17.03 -15.16
N ALA A 228 -16.61 -16.23 -15.23
CA ALA A 228 -17.99 -16.69 -15.41
C ALA A 228 -18.18 -17.40 -16.78
N GLY A 229 -17.68 -16.80 -17.87
CA GLY A 229 -17.76 -17.35 -19.20
C GLY A 229 -17.02 -18.68 -19.35
N VAL A 230 -15.80 -18.78 -18.78
CA VAL A 230 -15.00 -19.99 -18.80
C VAL A 230 -15.65 -21.09 -17.94
N ALA A 231 -16.18 -20.74 -16.77
CA ALA A 231 -16.89 -21.72 -15.92
C ALA A 231 -18.09 -22.33 -16.65
N GLN A 232 -18.85 -21.51 -17.36
CA GLN A 232 -19.95 -21.98 -18.22
C GLN A 232 -19.45 -22.86 -19.36
N MET A 233 -18.37 -22.49 -20.06
CA MET A 233 -17.78 -23.20 -21.18
C MET A 233 -17.38 -24.64 -20.79
N TYR A 234 -16.79 -24.81 -19.61
CA TYR A 234 -16.30 -26.12 -19.14
C TYR A 234 -17.26 -26.83 -18.18
N GLY A 235 -18.41 -26.25 -17.86
CA GLY A 235 -19.40 -26.84 -16.96
C GLY A 235 -18.88 -27.04 -15.54
N VAL A 236 -18.02 -26.11 -15.07
CA VAL A 236 -17.44 -26.10 -13.72
C VAL A 236 -18.07 -25.02 -12.85
N GLN A 237 -17.99 -25.17 -11.54
CA GLN A 237 -18.29 -24.12 -10.58
C GLN A 237 -17.04 -23.28 -10.31
N TYR A 238 -17.23 -22.06 -9.78
CA TYR A 238 -16.13 -21.22 -9.35
C TYR A 238 -16.45 -20.45 -8.10
N ASP A 239 -15.41 -20.10 -7.35
CA ASP A 239 -15.42 -19.19 -6.21
C ASP A 239 -14.31 -18.16 -6.37
N VAL A 240 -14.60 -16.89 -6.06
CA VAL A 240 -13.62 -15.80 -6.13
C VAL A 240 -13.45 -15.21 -4.74
N LYS A 241 -12.21 -15.13 -4.29
CA LYS A 241 -11.84 -14.52 -3.01
C LYS A 241 -10.91 -13.33 -3.24
N LEU A 242 -11.34 -12.14 -2.84
CA LEU A 242 -10.46 -10.99 -2.74
C LEU A 242 -9.45 -11.21 -1.59
N THR A 243 -8.17 -11.00 -1.88
CA THR A 243 -7.05 -11.22 -0.95
C THR A 243 -6.31 -9.94 -0.59
N GLY A 244 -6.59 -8.86 -1.28
CA GLY A 244 -6.05 -7.52 -1.03
C GLY A 244 -6.48 -6.54 -2.11
N GLY A 245 -6.25 -5.28 -1.87
CA GLY A 245 -6.55 -4.23 -2.86
C GLY A 245 -6.48 -2.84 -2.26
N THR A 246 -6.32 -1.87 -3.15
CA THR A 246 -6.35 -0.44 -2.79
C THR A 246 -6.91 0.39 -3.94
N SER A 247 -7.48 1.54 -3.61
CA SER A 247 -7.84 2.58 -4.59
C SER A 247 -6.58 3.21 -5.18
N GLY A 248 -6.72 3.90 -6.31
CA GLY A 248 -5.71 4.82 -6.80
C GLY A 248 -5.77 6.15 -6.05
N GLY A 249 -4.70 6.94 -6.13
CA GLY A 249 -4.65 8.22 -5.45
C GLY A 249 -3.60 9.18 -5.98
N ASP A 250 -3.90 10.47 -5.85
CA ASP A 250 -3.02 11.59 -6.11
C ASP A 250 -2.99 12.52 -4.90
N SER A 251 -1.84 13.08 -4.56
CA SER A 251 -1.73 14.08 -3.51
C SER A 251 -2.54 15.32 -3.87
N SER A 252 -3.31 15.85 -2.93
CA SER A 252 -3.97 17.15 -3.06
C SER A 252 -2.92 18.25 -3.21
N GLU A 253 -3.11 19.14 -4.18
CA GLU A 253 -2.15 20.22 -4.47
C GLU A 253 -1.87 21.09 -3.24
N GLU A 254 -2.90 21.39 -2.44
CA GLU A 254 -2.78 22.12 -1.18
C GLU A 254 -1.80 21.45 -0.20
N ILE A 255 -1.85 20.11 -0.08
CA ILE A 255 -0.93 19.38 0.81
C ILE A 255 0.49 19.37 0.24
N THR A 256 0.63 19.21 -1.08
CA THR A 256 1.92 19.30 -1.76
C THR A 256 2.57 20.67 -1.51
N ASP A 257 1.80 21.77 -1.57
CA ASP A 257 2.26 23.12 -1.26
C ASP A 257 2.67 23.27 0.21
N ILE A 258 1.90 22.67 1.13
CA ILE A 258 2.24 22.68 2.57
C ILE A 258 3.55 21.94 2.81
N TYR A 259 3.71 20.75 2.22
CA TYR A 259 4.94 19.97 2.34
C TYR A 259 6.15 20.69 1.73
N GLU A 260 5.99 21.31 0.56
CA GLU A 260 7.08 22.05 -0.07
C GLU A 260 7.53 23.25 0.79
N ARG A 261 6.59 24.03 1.34
CA ARG A 261 6.92 25.12 2.27
C ARG A 261 7.60 24.60 3.54
N ALA A 262 7.09 23.50 4.12
CA ALA A 262 7.69 22.87 5.29
C ALA A 262 9.12 22.39 5.00
N ALA A 263 9.34 21.76 3.86
CA ALA A 263 10.64 21.27 3.43
C ALA A 263 11.67 22.39 3.27
N ARG A 264 11.29 23.50 2.61
CA ARG A 264 12.17 24.69 2.44
C ARG A 264 12.54 25.39 3.74
N GLN A 265 11.75 25.21 4.81
CA GLN A 265 12.02 25.74 6.12
C GLN A 265 12.79 24.77 7.02
N SER A 266 12.94 23.52 6.60
CA SER A 266 13.58 22.48 7.38
C SER A 266 15.11 22.58 7.33
N PRO A 267 15.80 22.60 8.47
CA PRO A 267 17.26 22.58 8.48
C PRO A 267 17.85 21.21 8.09
N PHE A 268 17.02 20.18 7.98
CA PHE A 268 17.41 18.81 7.62
C PHE A 268 17.25 18.50 6.14
N ILE A 269 16.61 19.39 5.37
CA ILE A 269 16.37 19.24 3.93
C ILE A 269 17.26 20.22 3.16
N LYS A 270 17.80 19.75 2.05
CA LYS A 270 18.61 20.57 1.14
C LYS A 270 17.73 21.09 0.03
N ASP A 271 17.70 22.41 -0.18
CA ASP A 271 16.82 23.06 -1.16
C ASP A 271 16.94 22.47 -2.56
N GLU A 272 18.16 22.13 -2.99
CA GLU A 272 18.44 21.54 -4.29
C GLU A 272 17.94 20.08 -4.44
N LEU A 273 17.54 19.44 -3.33
CA LEU A 273 16.99 18.07 -3.30
C LEU A 273 15.47 18.04 -3.03
N ILE A 274 14.82 19.21 -3.04
CA ILE A 274 13.36 19.29 -2.96
C ILE A 274 12.78 19.03 -4.36
N VAL A 275 11.97 18.00 -4.47
CA VAL A 275 11.17 17.70 -5.66
C VAL A 275 9.71 17.95 -5.32
N ARG A 276 9.02 18.78 -6.14
CA ARG A 276 7.64 19.14 -5.86
C ARG A 276 6.72 17.93 -5.88
N ASP A 277 6.77 17.16 -6.96
CA ASP A 277 5.93 15.95 -7.09
C ASP A 277 6.55 14.94 -8.06
N LEU A 278 6.04 13.71 -8.02
CA LEU A 278 6.35 12.67 -8.98
C LEU A 278 5.20 11.66 -9.14
N ASN A 279 5.23 10.93 -10.24
CA ASN A 279 4.37 9.77 -10.45
C ASN A 279 5.01 8.52 -9.84
N PHE A 280 4.36 7.93 -8.84
CA PHE A 280 4.87 6.75 -8.13
C PHE A 280 4.86 5.49 -9.02
N GLY A 281 3.74 5.24 -9.69
CA GLY A 281 3.60 4.11 -10.61
C GLY A 281 3.59 2.73 -9.96
N ALA A 282 3.40 2.67 -8.64
CA ALA A 282 3.25 1.45 -7.85
C ALA A 282 2.03 1.54 -6.94
N CYS A 283 1.72 0.47 -6.22
CA CYS A 283 0.60 0.44 -5.26
C CYS A 283 1.12 0.74 -3.85
N GLU A 284 0.32 1.47 -3.10
CA GLU A 284 0.47 1.80 -1.69
C GLU A 284 -0.95 1.92 -1.12
N ASP A 285 -1.29 1.20 -0.05
CA ASP A 285 -2.68 1.18 0.42
C ASP A 285 -3.12 2.45 1.18
N PHE A 286 -2.18 3.36 1.49
CA PHE A 286 -2.51 4.73 1.87
C PHE A 286 -3.40 5.43 0.84
N ALA A 287 -3.28 5.08 -0.45
CA ALA A 287 -4.13 5.62 -1.50
C ALA A 287 -5.62 5.35 -1.26
N HIS A 288 -5.97 4.25 -0.59
CA HIS A 288 -7.34 3.99 -0.17
C HIS A 288 -7.83 5.04 0.84
N PHE A 289 -7.00 5.35 1.84
CA PHE A 289 -7.29 6.42 2.81
C PHE A 289 -7.37 7.80 2.13
N MET A 290 -6.44 8.09 1.19
CA MET A 290 -6.49 9.33 0.41
C MET A 290 -7.82 9.46 -0.32
N HIS A 291 -8.23 8.42 -1.03
CA HIS A 291 -9.49 8.39 -1.78
C HIS A 291 -10.70 8.63 -0.86
N ALA A 292 -10.75 7.95 0.30
CA ALA A 292 -11.84 8.09 1.25
C ALA A 292 -11.94 9.51 1.82
N VAL A 293 -10.81 10.10 2.26
CA VAL A 293 -10.77 11.47 2.80
C VAL A 293 -11.12 12.50 1.73
N GLN A 294 -10.56 12.39 0.52
CA GLN A 294 -10.84 13.31 -0.58
C GLN A 294 -12.29 13.23 -1.05
N LYS A 295 -12.86 12.04 -1.11
CA LYS A 295 -14.28 11.82 -1.43
C LYS A 295 -15.22 12.44 -0.40
N ALA A 296 -14.80 12.49 0.87
CA ALA A 296 -15.52 13.18 1.94
C ALA A 296 -15.31 14.71 1.94
N GLY A 297 -14.53 15.26 1.01
CA GLY A 297 -14.25 16.69 0.86
C GLY A 297 -12.99 17.16 1.62
N GLY A 298 -12.28 16.27 2.28
CA GLY A 298 -11.00 16.54 2.94
C GLY A 298 -9.83 16.60 1.95
N LYS A 299 -8.62 16.77 2.47
CA LYS A 299 -7.36 16.85 1.71
C LYS A 299 -6.40 15.78 2.18
N SER A 300 -5.64 15.20 1.26
CA SER A 300 -4.64 14.19 1.61
C SER A 300 -3.40 14.32 0.73
N GLY A 301 -2.24 13.96 1.29
CA GLY A 301 -0.99 13.96 0.54
C GLY A 301 -0.01 12.94 1.10
N TYR A 302 0.85 12.47 0.19
CA TYR A 302 1.86 11.47 0.47
C TYR A 302 3.22 11.96 0.00
N LEU A 303 4.18 12.04 0.91
CA LEU A 303 5.54 12.48 0.61
C LEU A 303 6.53 11.32 0.59
N MET A 304 7.71 11.52 -0.04
CA MET A 304 8.83 10.57 0.05
C MET A 304 9.97 11.23 0.80
N ILE A 305 10.44 10.57 1.86
CA ILE A 305 11.53 11.03 2.71
C ILE A 305 12.84 10.50 2.16
N GLY A 306 13.71 11.40 1.72
CA GLY A 306 14.98 11.06 1.10
C GLY A 306 15.97 10.42 2.07
N THR A 307 16.51 9.28 1.66
CA THR A 307 17.53 8.55 2.40
C THR A 307 18.44 7.76 1.49
N LYS A 308 19.69 7.55 1.94
CA LYS A 308 20.61 6.58 1.33
C LYS A 308 20.26 5.19 1.87
N LEU A 309 20.02 4.25 0.98
CA LEU A 309 19.75 2.86 1.31
C LEU A 309 21.02 2.01 1.16
N ALA A 310 21.24 1.06 2.07
CA ALA A 310 22.31 0.05 1.96
C ALA A 310 21.95 -0.99 0.88
N ALA A 311 20.68 -1.37 0.80
CA ALA A 311 20.11 -2.20 -0.25
C ALA A 311 18.69 -1.75 -0.57
N GLY A 312 18.10 -2.20 -1.69
CA GLY A 312 16.71 -1.86 -2.06
C GLY A 312 15.69 -2.41 -1.08
N HIS A 313 14.49 -1.85 -1.12
CA HIS A 313 13.34 -2.36 -0.33
C HIS A 313 13.11 -3.86 -0.58
N HIS A 314 12.59 -4.57 0.41
CA HIS A 314 12.34 -6.01 0.42
C HIS A 314 13.61 -6.87 0.23
N ASN A 315 14.78 -6.32 0.55
CA ASN A 315 16.05 -7.03 0.54
C ASN A 315 16.52 -7.33 1.97
N GLY A 316 17.08 -8.51 2.22
CA GLY A 316 17.56 -8.89 3.55
C GLY A 316 18.71 -8.02 4.09
N ALA A 317 19.39 -7.27 3.24
CA ALA A 317 20.40 -6.28 3.62
C ALA A 317 19.88 -4.84 3.60
N PHE A 318 18.55 -4.64 3.60
CA PHE A 318 17.95 -3.32 3.69
C PHE A 318 18.36 -2.62 4.98
N ASP A 319 18.78 -1.39 4.86
CA ASP A 319 19.01 -0.43 5.94
C ASP A 319 18.98 0.97 5.35
N PHE A 320 18.64 1.96 6.14
CA PHE A 320 18.53 3.34 5.69
C PHE A 320 19.31 4.30 6.59
N ASP A 321 19.71 5.43 6.05
CA ASP A 321 20.34 6.51 6.83
C ASP A 321 19.29 7.16 7.73
N GLU A 322 19.44 6.99 9.04
CA GLU A 322 18.51 7.44 10.08
C GLU A 322 18.34 8.97 10.17
N SER A 323 19.16 9.77 9.45
CA SER A 323 18.90 11.21 9.30
C SER A 323 17.53 11.50 8.66
N ALA A 324 16.97 10.53 7.91
CA ALA A 324 15.62 10.56 7.37
C ALA A 324 14.54 10.72 8.46
N LEU A 325 14.76 10.18 9.67
CA LEU A 325 13.83 10.29 10.79
C LEU A 325 13.64 11.75 11.23
N LEU A 326 14.72 12.52 11.25
CA LEU A 326 14.68 13.96 11.56
C LEU A 326 14.00 14.74 10.44
N SER A 327 14.35 14.45 9.19
CA SER A 327 13.76 15.10 8.01
C SER A 327 12.26 14.88 7.96
N GLY A 328 11.80 13.64 8.10
CA GLY A 328 10.38 13.29 8.07
C GLY A 328 9.61 13.92 9.24
N THR A 329 10.14 13.80 10.46
CA THR A 329 9.50 14.38 11.65
C THR A 329 9.37 15.91 11.54
N ASP A 330 10.41 16.62 11.10
CA ASP A 330 10.38 18.09 11.01
C ASP A 330 9.41 18.57 9.93
N VAL A 331 9.37 17.92 8.76
CA VAL A 331 8.42 18.29 7.70
C VAL A 331 6.97 18.03 8.12
N PHE A 332 6.67 16.89 8.75
CA PHE A 332 5.32 16.62 9.28
C PHE A 332 4.94 17.60 10.40
N LEU A 333 5.86 17.93 11.30
CA LEU A 333 5.59 18.87 12.39
C LEU A 333 5.32 20.28 11.86
N ARG A 334 6.12 20.78 10.90
CA ARG A 334 5.87 22.08 10.24
C ARG A 334 4.54 22.07 9.49
N SER A 335 4.17 20.95 8.87
CA SER A 335 2.86 20.80 8.24
C SER A 335 1.73 20.85 9.26
N ALA A 336 1.93 20.25 10.45
CA ALA A 336 0.97 20.35 11.55
C ALA A 336 0.78 21.81 12.01
N TYR A 337 1.86 22.58 12.14
CA TYR A 337 1.80 24.03 12.46
C TYR A 337 1.11 24.83 11.34
N ALA A 338 1.34 24.48 10.07
CA ALA A 338 0.71 25.16 8.95
C ALA A 338 -0.82 24.93 8.88
N ILE A 339 -1.32 23.79 9.37
CA ILE A 339 -2.74 23.41 9.30
C ILE A 339 -3.46 23.77 10.61
N ASN A 340 -2.87 23.42 11.75
CA ASN A 340 -3.50 23.50 13.08
C ASN A 340 -2.71 24.35 14.09
N GLY A 341 -1.69 25.10 13.68
CA GLY A 341 -1.04 26.07 14.56
C GLY A 341 -2.01 27.17 14.99
N LYS A 342 -1.81 27.77 16.16
CA LYS A 342 -2.68 28.84 16.67
C LYS A 342 -2.83 30.01 15.71
N ASP A 343 -1.77 30.33 14.98
CA ASP A 343 -1.69 31.46 14.05
C ASP A 343 -1.95 31.07 12.59
N ALA A 344 -2.35 29.80 12.33
CA ALA A 344 -2.62 29.26 11.01
C ALA A 344 -4.01 29.65 10.47
#